data_799ae217c5dcdbf9d7b8e0c489640994
#
_entry.id   799ae217c5dcdbf9d7b8e0c489640994
#
_cell.length_a   1.000
_cell.length_b   1.000
_cell.length_c   1.000
_cell.angle_alpha   90.00
_cell.angle_beta   90.00
_cell.angle_gamma   90.00
#
_symmetry.space_group_name_H-M   'P 1'
#
loop_
_entity.id
_entity.type
_entity.pdbx_description
1 polymer ?
#
loop_
_entity_poly.entity_id
_entity_poly.type
_entity_poly.pdbx_seq_one_letter_code
_entity_poly.pdbx_strand_id
1 'polypeptide(L)'
;MLLILLFLFSYIVGVAQTKYNGIWQGLLYATSPQEGTLLYIDFGTDKKNVTGTTREVIQNSDEYSIHKVKGTHDSTQIKFRQYYLQSKKTNSKVIWQQFEAKLSYNDSTGYLSGTFTRNNDKKQGKIILYRSKFTHQTITALQSPNPHWVKAFINDLKLNKKSPHLREKERGDFAFKPIYFDYDKFEIKEEYYIFLKSMIEVIAEHSDLRIKITGHTDPDGSDAYNNELSKKRAQAIQDFFVKNGLNADKLVIDFKGEKELINPRDQSENGKQLNRRVDFIFI
;
A
#
# COMPACT_ATOMS: atom_id res chain seq x y z
N MET A 1 -46.96 31.05 24.39
CA MET A 1 -45.55 31.19 24.68
C MET A 1 -44.82 30.10 23.86
N LEU A 2 -44.37 30.46 22.68
CA LEU A 2 -43.82 29.56 21.64
C LEU A 2 -42.30 29.55 21.82
N LEU A 3 -41.75 28.41 22.26
CA LEU A 3 -40.30 28.23 22.42
C LEU A 3 -39.70 27.88 21.05
N ILE A 4 -38.99 28.79 20.44
CA ILE A 4 -38.21 28.56 19.20
C ILE A 4 -36.85 27.94 19.62
N LEU A 5 -36.69 26.64 19.42
CA LEU A 5 -35.38 25.97 19.50
C LEU A 5 -34.54 26.34 18.27
N LEU A 6 -33.56 27.21 18.47
CA LEU A 6 -32.50 27.46 17.48
C LEU A 6 -31.51 26.29 17.49
N PHE A 7 -31.58 25.42 16.48
CA PHE A 7 -30.52 24.47 16.16
C PHE A 7 -29.35 25.22 15.55
N LEU A 8 -28.32 25.48 16.34
CA LEU A 8 -27.01 25.88 15.84
C LEU A 8 -26.37 24.67 15.14
N PHE A 9 -26.51 24.60 13.83
CA PHE A 9 -25.66 23.75 12.99
C PHE A 9 -24.24 24.36 13.00
N SER A 10 -23.35 23.80 13.84
CA SER A 10 -21.92 24.03 13.71
C SER A 10 -21.46 23.38 12.42
N TYR A 11 -21.32 24.16 11.37
CA TYR A 11 -20.58 23.77 10.17
C TYR A 11 -19.12 23.58 10.61
N ILE A 12 -18.75 22.32 10.87
CA ILE A 12 -17.35 21.93 10.85
C ILE A 12 -16.94 21.99 9.39
N VAL A 13 -16.37 23.11 8.97
CA VAL A 13 -15.65 23.22 7.69
C VAL A 13 -14.45 22.31 7.84
N GLY A 14 -14.61 21.05 7.44
CA GLY A 14 -13.50 20.13 7.30
C GLY A 14 -12.54 20.72 6.30
N VAL A 15 -11.43 21.30 6.77
CA VAL A 15 -10.32 21.70 5.91
C VAL A 15 -9.92 20.46 5.15
N ALA A 16 -10.18 20.42 3.85
CA ALA A 16 -9.82 19.29 3.00
C ALA A 16 -8.31 19.05 3.18
N GLN A 17 -8.00 17.92 3.81
CA GLN A 17 -6.62 17.55 4.11
C GLN A 17 -5.89 17.41 2.79
N THR A 18 -4.88 18.25 2.54
CA THR A 18 -4.17 18.20 1.26
C THR A 18 -3.41 16.90 1.12
N LYS A 19 -3.18 16.44 -0.10
CA LYS A 19 -2.47 15.19 -0.39
C LYS A 19 -1.03 15.14 0.15
N TYR A 20 -0.47 16.29 0.55
CA TYR A 20 0.89 16.38 1.10
C TYR A 20 0.92 16.30 2.63
N ASN A 21 -0.17 16.59 3.33
CA ASN A 21 -0.21 16.66 4.79
C ASN A 21 0.10 15.32 5.43
N GLY A 22 0.86 15.32 6.55
CA GLY A 22 1.22 14.15 7.32
C GLY A 22 2.66 13.68 7.10
N ILE A 23 2.92 12.43 7.50
CA ILE A 23 4.28 11.90 7.62
C ILE A 23 4.68 11.09 6.41
N TRP A 24 5.88 11.39 5.93
CA TRP A 24 6.52 10.75 4.79
C TRP A 24 7.87 10.19 5.19
N GLN A 25 8.24 9.05 4.63
CA GLN A 25 9.55 8.42 4.84
C GLN A 25 10.13 7.90 3.54
N GLY A 26 11.45 7.88 3.44
CA GLY A 26 12.15 7.38 2.26
C GLY A 26 13.60 7.80 2.23
N LEU A 27 14.10 8.15 1.04
CA LEU A 27 15.51 8.37 0.79
C LEU A 27 15.76 9.73 0.14
N LEU A 28 16.89 10.32 0.52
CA LEU A 28 17.53 11.46 -0.12
C LEU A 28 18.90 11.01 -0.60
N TYR A 29 19.20 11.09 -1.90
CA TYR A 29 20.43 10.57 -2.48
C TYR A 29 20.88 11.39 -3.70
N ALA A 30 22.20 11.45 -3.92
CA ALA A 30 22.78 12.11 -5.08
C ALA A 30 23.01 11.13 -6.25
N THR A 31 23.58 9.95 -5.97
CA THR A 31 24.00 8.98 -6.97
C THR A 31 23.06 7.78 -6.99
N SER A 32 22.91 7.08 -5.89
CA SER A 32 22.10 5.88 -5.80
C SER A 32 21.31 5.80 -4.50
N PRO A 33 20.13 5.14 -4.50
CA PRO A 33 19.33 4.92 -3.28
C PRO A 33 20.08 4.16 -2.18
N GLN A 34 21.01 3.26 -2.55
CA GLN A 34 21.80 2.46 -1.60
C GLN A 34 22.72 3.32 -0.72
N GLU A 35 23.18 4.45 -1.27
CA GLU A 35 24.09 5.40 -0.60
C GLU A 35 23.33 6.60 -0.01
N GLY A 36 22.01 6.56 -0.09
CA GLY A 36 21.14 7.66 0.33
C GLY A 36 21.08 7.81 1.85
N THR A 37 20.77 9.02 2.28
CA THR A 37 20.37 9.34 3.65
C THR A 37 18.89 9.01 3.83
N LEU A 38 18.51 8.44 4.97
CA LEU A 38 17.09 8.25 5.31
C LEU A 38 16.48 9.62 5.57
N LEU A 39 15.32 9.86 4.98
CA LEU A 39 14.60 11.11 5.13
C LEU A 39 13.18 10.85 5.64
N TYR A 40 12.87 11.47 6.76
CA TYR A 40 11.52 11.53 7.30
C TYR A 40 11.05 12.98 7.26
N ILE A 41 9.82 13.20 6.85
CA ILE A 41 9.23 14.54 6.81
C ILE A 41 7.83 14.47 7.41
N ASP A 42 7.52 15.40 8.31
CA ASP A 42 6.18 15.67 8.78
C ASP A 42 5.74 17.01 8.20
N PHE A 43 4.78 16.98 7.28
CA PHE A 43 4.24 18.18 6.65
C PHE A 43 2.90 18.56 7.27
N GLY A 44 2.82 19.82 7.70
CA GLY A 44 1.57 20.54 7.91
C GLY A 44 1.32 21.47 6.74
N THR A 45 0.12 21.45 6.18
CA THR A 45 -0.27 22.33 5.07
C THR A 45 -1.50 23.14 5.44
N ASP A 46 -1.46 24.43 5.13
CA ASP A 46 -2.59 25.36 5.28
C ASP A 46 -2.70 26.22 4.03
N LYS A 47 -3.87 26.18 3.35
CA LYS A 47 -4.10 26.85 2.06
C LYS A 47 -2.98 26.53 1.06
N LYS A 48 -2.05 27.46 0.83
CA LYS A 48 -0.88 27.27 -0.04
C LYS A 48 0.44 27.12 0.70
N ASN A 49 0.42 27.24 2.03
CA ASN A 49 1.63 27.20 2.85
C ASN A 49 1.97 25.80 3.29
N VAL A 50 3.26 25.56 3.43
CA VAL A 50 3.83 24.33 3.97
C VAL A 50 4.69 24.69 5.18
N THR A 51 4.48 23.97 6.26
CA THR A 51 5.34 23.98 7.45
C THR A 51 5.65 22.54 7.82
N GLY A 52 6.63 22.32 8.67
CA GLY A 52 6.90 20.97 9.14
C GLY A 52 8.29 20.75 9.69
N THR A 53 8.65 19.47 9.76
CA THR A 53 9.93 19.03 10.30
C THR A 53 10.50 17.94 9.41
N THR A 54 11.80 18.01 9.11
CA THR A 54 12.55 16.91 8.48
C THR A 54 13.49 16.29 9.49
N ARG A 55 13.69 14.97 9.40
CA ARG A 55 14.78 14.25 10.03
C ARG A 55 15.57 13.52 8.96
N GLU A 56 16.85 13.84 8.84
CA GLU A 56 17.82 13.09 8.04
C GLU A 56 18.59 12.16 8.96
N VAL A 57 18.82 10.90 8.53
CA VAL A 57 19.59 9.90 9.28
C VAL A 57 20.56 9.24 8.32
N ILE A 58 21.84 9.15 8.70
CA ILE A 58 22.85 8.40 7.93
C ILE A 58 22.56 6.91 8.04
N GLN A 59 22.51 6.20 6.92
CA GLN A 59 22.32 4.75 6.94
C GLN A 59 23.46 4.08 7.72
N ASN A 60 23.13 3.05 8.49
CA ASN A 60 24.06 2.30 9.34
C ASN A 60 24.74 3.14 10.43
N SER A 61 24.16 4.29 10.79
CA SER A 61 24.68 5.19 11.81
C SER A 61 23.54 5.72 12.68
N ASP A 62 23.86 6.17 13.87
CA ASP A 62 22.93 6.88 14.76
C ASP A 62 23.00 8.42 14.59
N GLU A 63 23.74 8.87 13.58
CA GLU A 63 23.89 10.29 13.26
C GLU A 63 22.66 10.82 12.54
N TYR A 64 22.18 11.95 12.99
CA TYR A 64 20.99 12.59 12.41
C TYR A 64 21.01 14.11 12.51
N SER A 65 20.20 14.76 11.70
CA SER A 65 19.79 16.15 11.87
C SER A 65 18.28 16.31 11.78
N ILE A 66 17.74 17.26 12.55
CA ILE A 66 16.33 17.64 12.52
C ILE A 66 16.24 19.13 12.17
N HIS A 67 15.50 19.42 11.10
CA HIS A 67 15.30 20.81 10.66
C HIS A 67 13.82 21.14 10.58
N LYS A 68 13.49 22.40 10.88
CA LYS A 68 12.19 22.98 10.51
C LYS A 68 12.18 23.31 9.03
N VAL A 69 11.03 23.11 8.41
CA VAL A 69 10.82 23.44 7.00
C VAL A 69 9.67 24.42 6.82
N LYS A 70 9.76 25.20 5.75
CA LYS A 70 8.69 26.09 5.27
C LYS A 70 8.68 26.11 3.74
N GLY A 71 7.53 26.38 3.15
CA GLY A 71 7.38 26.40 1.72
C GLY A 71 5.97 26.66 1.25
N THR A 72 5.70 26.23 0.03
CA THR A 72 4.39 26.35 -0.62
C THR A 72 4.02 25.08 -1.37
N HIS A 73 2.75 24.88 -1.61
CA HIS A 73 2.26 23.80 -2.47
C HIS A 73 1.11 24.27 -3.37
N ASP A 74 0.92 23.53 -4.43
CA ASP A 74 -0.25 23.60 -5.31
C ASP A 74 -0.82 22.18 -5.56
N SER A 75 -1.70 22.02 -6.55
CA SER A 75 -2.29 20.72 -6.91
C SER A 75 -1.27 19.73 -7.48
N THR A 76 -0.14 20.17 -8.00
CA THR A 76 0.84 19.38 -8.74
C THR A 76 2.13 19.10 -7.96
N GLN A 77 2.56 20.04 -7.11
CA GLN A 77 3.87 20.01 -6.48
C GLN A 77 3.88 20.66 -5.09
N ILE A 78 4.86 20.24 -4.30
CA ILE A 78 5.24 20.88 -3.04
C ILE A 78 6.68 21.38 -3.15
N LYS A 79 6.92 22.62 -2.74
CA LYS A 79 8.26 23.24 -2.69
C LYS A 79 8.52 23.64 -1.26
N PHE A 80 9.66 23.25 -0.71
CA PHE A 80 10.02 23.62 0.66
C PHE A 80 11.53 23.79 0.80
N ARG A 81 11.92 24.47 1.88
CA ARG A 81 13.32 24.59 2.29
C ARG A 81 13.46 24.33 3.79
N GLN A 82 14.56 23.75 4.18
CA GLN A 82 15.03 23.74 5.55
C GLN A 82 15.53 25.13 5.92
N TYR A 83 15.19 25.65 7.10
CA TYR A 83 15.58 27.00 7.48
C TYR A 83 16.12 27.10 8.91
N TYR A 84 15.84 26.13 9.79
CA TYR A 84 16.28 26.15 11.18
C TYR A 84 16.68 24.73 11.61
N LEU A 85 17.92 24.60 12.08
CA LEU A 85 18.42 23.36 12.67
C LEU A 85 17.92 23.26 14.11
N GLN A 86 17.02 22.31 14.36
CA GLN A 86 16.42 22.10 15.68
C GLN A 86 17.29 21.25 16.58
N SER A 87 17.87 20.17 16.03
CA SER A 87 18.70 19.20 16.75
C SER A 87 19.59 18.43 15.79
N LYS A 88 20.72 17.96 16.26
CA LYS A 88 21.59 17.02 15.53
C LYS A 88 22.38 16.12 16.49
N LYS A 89 22.76 14.94 15.99
CA LYS A 89 23.77 14.08 16.55
C LYS A 89 24.80 13.80 15.47
N THR A 90 26.06 14.08 15.74
CA THR A 90 27.17 13.92 14.79
C THR A 90 28.37 13.36 15.53
N ASN A 91 28.82 12.17 15.15
CA ASN A 91 29.99 11.47 15.71
C ASN A 91 31.17 11.45 14.72
N SER A 92 30.90 11.83 13.47
CA SER A 92 31.81 11.80 12.34
C SER A 92 32.07 13.21 11.77
N LYS A 93 32.82 13.29 10.66
CA LYS A 93 33.05 14.55 9.92
C LYS A 93 31.86 15.00 9.05
N VAL A 94 30.66 14.44 9.29
CA VAL A 94 29.47 14.81 8.50
C VAL A 94 29.08 16.25 8.78
N ILE A 95 28.96 17.01 7.72
CA ILE A 95 28.44 18.39 7.75
C ILE A 95 26.99 18.35 7.30
N TRP A 96 26.07 18.59 8.23
CA TRP A 96 24.64 18.71 7.94
C TRP A 96 24.36 20.02 7.24
N GLN A 97 24.06 19.93 5.94
CA GLN A 97 23.71 21.08 5.12
C GLN A 97 22.21 21.15 4.92
N GLN A 98 21.65 22.34 5.04
CA GLN A 98 20.26 22.58 4.66
C GLN A 98 20.07 22.42 3.15
N PHE A 99 18.85 22.08 2.74
CA PHE A 99 18.49 21.95 1.34
C PHE A 99 17.12 22.59 1.03
N GLU A 100 16.92 22.86 -0.24
CA GLU A 100 15.64 23.17 -0.86
C GLU A 100 15.19 21.97 -1.70
N ALA A 101 13.88 21.72 -1.75
CA ALA A 101 13.33 20.61 -2.52
C ALA A 101 12.05 20.97 -3.26
N LYS A 102 11.85 20.30 -4.38
CA LYS A 102 10.65 20.34 -5.20
C LYS A 102 10.20 18.91 -5.45
N LEU A 103 9.01 18.54 -4.95
CA LEU A 103 8.48 17.18 -5.04
C LEU A 103 7.08 17.19 -5.65
N SER A 104 6.73 16.11 -6.34
CA SER A 104 5.39 15.85 -6.87
C SER A 104 4.91 14.48 -6.40
N TYR A 105 3.62 14.40 -6.06
CA TYR A 105 2.99 13.13 -5.68
C TYR A 105 2.44 12.45 -6.93
N ASN A 106 2.77 11.18 -7.09
CA ASN A 106 2.25 10.33 -8.16
C ASN A 106 1.16 9.43 -7.59
N ASP A 107 -0.08 9.68 -8.00
CA ASP A 107 -1.26 8.96 -7.50
C ASP A 107 -1.25 7.46 -7.90
N SER A 108 -0.67 7.10 -9.06
CA SER A 108 -0.62 5.72 -9.53
C SER A 108 0.45 4.87 -8.84
N THR A 109 1.53 5.49 -8.37
CA THR A 109 2.60 4.76 -7.65
C THR A 109 2.60 5.00 -6.15
N GLY A 110 1.92 6.06 -5.67
CA GLY A 110 1.88 6.44 -4.27
C GLY A 110 3.18 7.03 -3.71
N TYR A 111 4.11 7.44 -4.57
CA TYR A 111 5.36 8.09 -4.18
C TYR A 111 5.27 9.62 -4.27
N LEU A 112 5.88 10.27 -3.29
CA LEU A 112 6.19 11.70 -3.34
C LEU A 112 7.67 11.82 -3.70
N SER A 113 7.98 12.30 -4.90
CA SER A 113 9.35 12.30 -5.42
C SER A 113 9.71 13.57 -6.17
N GLY A 114 11.00 13.83 -6.27
CA GLY A 114 11.54 14.99 -6.99
C GLY A 114 13.01 15.22 -6.68
N THR A 115 13.41 16.49 -6.71
CA THR A 115 14.80 16.89 -6.57
C THR A 115 15.03 17.76 -5.35
N PHE A 116 16.27 17.75 -4.85
CA PHE A 116 16.76 18.71 -3.86
C PHE A 116 18.04 19.39 -4.33
N THR A 117 18.35 20.52 -3.74
CA THR A 117 19.62 21.26 -3.90
C THR A 117 20.12 21.67 -2.52
N ARG A 118 21.34 21.28 -2.17
CA ARG A 118 22.02 21.70 -0.92
C ARG A 118 22.38 23.20 -1.02
N ASN A 119 22.24 23.92 0.10
CA ASN A 119 22.40 25.38 0.09
C ASN A 119 23.85 25.83 -0.09
N ASN A 120 24.81 25.11 0.52
CA ASN A 120 26.21 25.55 0.57
C ASN A 120 26.98 25.15 -0.69
N ASP A 121 27.05 23.87 -1.01
CA ASP A 121 27.85 23.33 -2.11
C ASP A 121 27.09 23.17 -3.42
N LYS A 122 25.78 23.54 -3.42
CA LYS A 122 24.86 23.40 -4.56
C LYS A 122 24.72 21.98 -5.09
N LYS A 123 25.15 20.98 -4.33
CA LYS A 123 24.97 19.58 -4.70
C LYS A 123 23.49 19.26 -4.85
N GLN A 124 23.17 18.60 -5.96
CA GLN A 124 21.81 18.20 -6.30
C GLN A 124 21.64 16.69 -6.15
N GLY A 125 20.40 16.28 -6.01
CA GLY A 125 20.04 14.87 -5.95
C GLY A 125 18.54 14.66 -6.00
N LYS A 126 18.14 13.46 -5.66
CA LYS A 126 16.76 13.01 -5.69
C LYS A 126 16.23 12.74 -4.28
N ILE A 127 14.95 12.98 -4.12
CA ILE A 127 14.17 12.55 -2.96
C ILE A 127 13.07 11.63 -3.47
N ILE A 128 12.87 10.49 -2.79
CA ILE A 128 11.75 9.61 -3.01
C ILE A 128 11.19 9.13 -1.69
N LEU A 129 9.91 9.39 -1.46
CA LEU A 129 9.21 9.17 -0.20
C LEU A 129 7.89 8.44 -0.44
N TYR A 130 7.42 7.74 0.57
CA TYR A 130 6.08 7.21 0.63
C TYR A 130 5.44 7.51 1.99
N ARG A 131 4.12 7.41 2.10
CA ARG A 131 3.40 7.66 3.34
C ARG A 131 3.85 6.70 4.44
N SER A 132 4.22 7.29 5.59
CA SER A 132 4.65 6.56 6.78
C SER A 132 3.46 6.25 7.69
N LYS A 133 3.56 5.13 8.42
CA LYS A 133 2.70 4.81 9.56
C LYS A 133 3.20 5.41 10.88
N PHE A 134 4.37 6.05 10.87
CA PHE A 134 4.95 6.65 12.06
C PHE A 134 4.15 7.89 12.52
N THR A 135 4.21 8.16 13.81
CA THR A 135 3.72 9.41 14.39
C THR A 135 4.85 10.44 14.44
N HIS A 136 4.50 11.71 14.64
CA HIS A 136 5.49 12.77 14.86
C HIS A 136 6.47 12.43 15.99
N GLN A 137 5.97 11.92 17.11
CA GLN A 137 6.79 11.50 18.25
C GLN A 137 7.77 10.38 17.85
N THR A 138 7.32 9.39 17.06
CA THR A 138 8.17 8.32 16.58
C THR A 138 9.32 8.85 15.74
N ILE A 139 9.08 9.81 14.84
CA ILE A 139 10.13 10.39 13.98
C ILE A 139 11.21 11.07 14.82
N THR A 140 10.81 11.85 15.82
CA THR A 140 11.75 12.56 16.67
C THR A 140 12.54 11.64 17.62
N ALA A 141 11.96 10.48 17.98
CA ALA A 141 12.53 9.49 18.89
C ALA A 141 13.25 8.32 18.19
N LEU A 142 13.24 8.23 16.84
CA LEU A 142 13.85 7.12 16.11
C LEU A 142 15.31 6.92 16.50
N GLN A 143 15.64 5.76 17.08
CA GLN A 143 16.99 5.42 17.53
C GLN A 143 17.63 4.30 16.69
N SER A 144 16.86 3.59 15.85
CA SER A 144 17.39 2.48 15.06
C SER A 144 18.22 2.99 13.88
N PRO A 145 19.51 2.65 13.80
CA PRO A 145 20.37 3.04 12.68
C PRO A 145 20.02 2.28 11.37
N ASN A 146 19.32 1.14 11.49
CA ASN A 146 18.95 0.28 10.36
C ASN A 146 17.49 -0.13 10.46
N PRO A 147 16.56 0.73 10.05
CA PRO A 147 15.15 0.34 10.03
C PRO A 147 14.90 -0.72 8.94
N HIS A 148 14.18 -1.78 9.32
CA HIS A 148 13.89 -2.93 8.46
C HIS A 148 13.30 -2.57 7.09
N TRP A 149 12.57 -1.46 7.00
CA TRP A 149 11.90 -1.02 5.78
C TRP A 149 12.85 -0.62 4.64
N VAL A 150 14.09 -0.20 4.95
CA VAL A 150 15.01 0.39 3.94
C VAL A 150 15.35 -0.59 2.83
N LYS A 151 15.76 -1.83 3.20
CA LYS A 151 16.09 -2.86 2.22
C LYS A 151 14.90 -3.22 1.33
N ALA A 152 13.72 -3.38 1.93
CA ALA A 152 12.49 -3.66 1.21
C ALA A 152 12.14 -2.52 0.25
N PHE A 153 12.22 -1.28 0.72
CA PHE A 153 11.95 -0.08 -0.08
C PHE A 153 12.89 0.05 -1.29
N ILE A 154 14.20 -0.12 -1.09
CA ILE A 154 15.17 -0.10 -2.19
C ILE A 154 14.88 -1.21 -3.21
N ASN A 155 14.48 -2.39 -2.76
CA ASN A 155 14.09 -3.47 -3.65
C ASN A 155 12.79 -3.15 -4.41
N ASP A 156 11.79 -2.58 -3.74
CA ASP A 156 10.54 -2.15 -4.37
C ASP A 156 10.80 -1.12 -5.48
N LEU A 157 11.71 -0.16 -5.26
CA LEU A 157 12.11 0.81 -6.27
C LEU A 157 12.79 0.16 -7.48
N LYS A 158 13.67 -0.84 -7.27
CA LYS A 158 14.31 -1.60 -8.36
C LYS A 158 13.30 -2.37 -9.21
N LEU A 159 12.25 -2.89 -8.58
CA LEU A 159 11.20 -3.66 -9.22
C LEU A 159 10.04 -2.79 -9.74
N ASN A 160 10.17 -1.46 -9.68
CA ASN A 160 9.13 -0.48 -10.05
C ASN A 160 7.77 -0.76 -9.38
N LYS A 161 7.76 -1.27 -8.15
CA LYS A 161 6.53 -1.52 -7.40
C LYS A 161 5.89 -0.23 -6.90
N LYS A 162 4.59 -0.24 -6.73
CA LYS A 162 3.85 0.81 -6.01
C LYS A 162 4.36 0.96 -4.58
N SER A 163 4.13 2.11 -3.97
CA SER A 163 4.53 2.37 -2.59
C SER A 163 3.87 1.41 -1.60
N PRO A 164 4.54 1.07 -0.47
CA PRO A 164 3.97 0.17 0.53
C PRO A 164 2.59 0.59 1.04
N HIS A 165 2.38 1.90 1.23
CA HIS A 165 1.11 2.44 1.67
C HIS A 165 0.00 2.24 0.63
N LEU A 166 0.28 2.47 -0.67
CA LEU A 166 -0.71 2.30 -1.72
C LEU A 166 -1.08 0.82 -1.90
N ARG A 167 -0.09 -0.08 -1.89
CA ARG A 167 -0.31 -1.53 -1.93
C ARG A 167 -1.19 -2.01 -0.78
N GLU A 168 -0.91 -1.54 0.45
CA GLU A 168 -1.72 -1.90 1.62
C GLU A 168 -3.16 -1.42 1.48
N LYS A 169 -3.36 -0.20 0.99
CA LYS A 169 -4.68 0.32 0.70
C LYS A 169 -5.39 -0.53 -0.35
N GLU A 170 -4.75 -0.81 -1.48
CA GLU A 170 -5.32 -1.67 -2.55
C GLU A 170 -5.70 -3.06 -2.02
N ARG A 171 -4.86 -3.65 -1.16
CA ARG A 171 -5.17 -4.92 -0.50
C ARG A 171 -6.39 -4.82 0.42
N GLY A 172 -6.50 -3.75 1.20
CA GLY A 172 -7.62 -3.52 2.12
C GLY A 172 -8.93 -3.22 1.40
N ASP A 173 -8.85 -2.53 0.27
CA ASP A 173 -10.02 -2.17 -0.55
C ASP A 173 -10.44 -3.30 -1.51
N PHE A 174 -9.63 -4.35 -1.66
CA PHE A 174 -9.93 -5.44 -2.60
C PHE A 174 -11.07 -6.32 -2.09
N ALA A 175 -12.19 -6.28 -2.81
CA ALA A 175 -13.36 -7.08 -2.51
C ALA A 175 -13.33 -8.40 -3.28
N PHE A 176 -13.21 -9.52 -2.56
CA PHE A 176 -13.34 -10.84 -3.16
C PHE A 176 -14.79 -11.08 -3.60
N LYS A 177 -14.92 -11.69 -4.77
CA LYS A 177 -16.19 -12.21 -5.29
C LYS A 177 -16.02 -13.69 -5.61
N PRO A 178 -16.99 -14.53 -5.27
CA PRO A 178 -16.95 -15.93 -5.69
C PRO A 178 -16.95 -16.07 -7.21
N ILE A 179 -16.27 -17.11 -7.70
CA ILE A 179 -16.37 -17.53 -9.10
C ILE A 179 -17.36 -18.71 -9.15
N TYR A 180 -18.42 -18.54 -9.91
CA TYR A 180 -19.45 -19.57 -10.02
C TYR A 180 -19.27 -20.45 -11.24
N PHE A 181 -19.58 -21.75 -11.10
CA PHE A 181 -19.44 -22.75 -12.12
C PHE A 181 -20.80 -23.34 -12.53
N ASP A 182 -20.93 -23.78 -13.77
CA ASP A 182 -22.07 -24.54 -14.21
C ASP A 182 -22.13 -25.91 -13.53
N TYR A 183 -23.31 -26.53 -13.59
CA TYR A 183 -23.49 -27.88 -13.07
C TYR A 183 -22.49 -28.84 -13.72
N ASP A 184 -21.83 -29.62 -12.89
CA ASP A 184 -20.83 -30.63 -13.28
C ASP A 184 -19.65 -30.08 -14.10
N LYS A 185 -19.38 -28.76 -14.04
CA LYS A 185 -18.26 -28.12 -14.75
C LYS A 185 -17.25 -27.48 -13.80
N PHE A 186 -16.01 -27.37 -14.32
CA PHE A 186 -14.89 -26.69 -13.69
C PHE A 186 -14.20 -25.68 -14.62
N GLU A 187 -14.74 -25.45 -15.83
CA GLU A 187 -14.26 -24.44 -16.76
C GLU A 187 -14.64 -23.05 -16.25
N ILE A 188 -13.66 -22.13 -16.24
CA ILE A 188 -13.85 -20.73 -15.83
C ILE A 188 -14.58 -20.00 -16.94
N LYS A 189 -15.71 -19.33 -16.63
CA LYS A 189 -16.43 -18.48 -17.58
C LYS A 189 -15.62 -17.22 -17.88
N GLU A 190 -15.66 -16.76 -19.14
CA GLU A 190 -14.88 -15.59 -19.59
C GLU A 190 -15.23 -14.30 -18.85
N GLU A 191 -16.46 -14.17 -18.36
CA GLU A 191 -16.91 -13.02 -17.57
C GLU A 191 -16.07 -12.77 -16.29
N TYR A 192 -15.38 -13.81 -15.77
CA TYR A 192 -14.52 -13.70 -14.59
C TYR A 192 -13.07 -13.34 -14.92
N TYR A 193 -12.64 -13.37 -16.17
CA TYR A 193 -11.23 -13.19 -16.52
C TYR A 193 -10.68 -11.81 -16.12
N ILE A 194 -11.48 -10.73 -16.27
CA ILE A 194 -11.06 -9.38 -15.86
C ILE A 194 -10.84 -9.33 -14.36
N PHE A 195 -11.77 -9.88 -13.57
CA PHE A 195 -11.67 -9.92 -12.12
C PHE A 195 -10.47 -10.76 -11.66
N LEU A 196 -10.26 -11.95 -12.24
CA LEU A 196 -9.12 -12.79 -11.91
C LEU A 196 -7.78 -12.12 -12.26
N LYS A 197 -7.71 -11.37 -13.37
CA LYS A 197 -6.51 -10.60 -13.73
C LYS A 197 -6.24 -9.46 -12.74
N SER A 198 -7.26 -8.73 -12.29
CA SER A 198 -7.07 -7.70 -11.28
C SER A 198 -6.57 -8.28 -9.94
N MET A 199 -6.98 -9.49 -9.59
CA MET A 199 -6.48 -10.21 -8.43
C MET A 199 -4.99 -10.57 -8.58
N ILE A 200 -4.56 -11.00 -9.77
CA ILE A 200 -3.15 -11.27 -10.07
C ILE A 200 -2.31 -10.00 -9.86
N GLU A 201 -2.76 -8.84 -10.34
CA GLU A 201 -2.05 -7.57 -10.16
C GLU A 201 -1.83 -7.24 -8.69
N VAL A 202 -2.87 -7.35 -7.85
CA VAL A 202 -2.75 -7.10 -6.41
C VAL A 202 -1.77 -8.09 -5.76
N ILE A 203 -1.85 -9.39 -6.07
CA ILE A 203 -0.96 -10.40 -5.47
C ILE A 203 0.49 -10.21 -5.93
N ALA A 204 0.72 -9.85 -7.20
CA ALA A 204 2.05 -9.66 -7.75
C ALA A 204 2.79 -8.45 -7.13
N GLU A 205 2.04 -7.38 -6.80
CA GLU A 205 2.59 -6.19 -6.15
C GLU A 205 3.07 -6.44 -4.71
N HIS A 206 2.57 -7.50 -4.04
CA HIS A 206 2.91 -7.84 -2.66
C HIS A 206 3.83 -9.06 -2.60
N SER A 207 5.05 -8.91 -2.07
CA SER A 207 6.00 -10.03 -1.94
C SER A 207 5.57 -11.07 -0.90
N ASP A 208 4.90 -10.64 0.15
CA ASP A 208 4.44 -11.44 1.30
C ASP A 208 3.02 -11.99 1.14
N LEU A 209 2.26 -11.52 0.14
CA LEU A 209 0.88 -11.88 -0.04
C LEU A 209 0.75 -13.23 -0.74
N ARG A 210 -0.03 -14.11 -0.17
CA ARG A 210 -0.47 -15.39 -0.74
C ARG A 210 -1.99 -15.39 -0.80
N ILE A 211 -2.56 -16.23 -1.63
CA ILE A 211 -4.00 -16.42 -1.75
C ILE A 211 -4.37 -17.89 -1.55
N LYS A 212 -5.36 -18.12 -0.73
CA LYS A 212 -6.01 -19.42 -0.63
C LYS A 212 -7.25 -19.47 -1.53
N ILE A 213 -7.34 -20.49 -2.35
CA ILE A 213 -8.36 -20.76 -3.35
C ILE A 213 -9.14 -21.97 -2.88
N THR A 214 -10.40 -21.82 -2.48
CA THR A 214 -11.21 -22.91 -1.93
C THR A 214 -12.37 -23.25 -2.87
N GLY A 215 -12.38 -24.48 -3.37
CA GLY A 215 -13.44 -24.99 -4.23
C GLY A 215 -14.58 -25.64 -3.46
N HIS A 216 -15.81 -25.49 -3.97
CA HIS A 216 -17.04 -26.01 -3.42
C HIS A 216 -17.93 -26.63 -4.49
N THR A 217 -18.86 -27.52 -4.08
CA THR A 217 -19.92 -28.07 -4.91
C THR A 217 -21.28 -27.83 -4.27
N ASP A 218 -22.35 -28.03 -5.04
CA ASP A 218 -23.67 -28.29 -4.49
C ASP A 218 -23.72 -29.71 -3.87
N PRO A 219 -24.82 -30.10 -3.20
CA PRO A 219 -24.93 -31.38 -2.53
C PRO A 219 -25.29 -32.56 -3.46
N ASP A 220 -25.38 -32.34 -4.77
CA ASP A 220 -25.72 -33.41 -5.71
C ASP A 220 -24.47 -34.29 -5.98
N GLY A 221 -24.63 -35.61 -5.81
CA GLY A 221 -23.54 -36.56 -6.02
C GLY A 221 -23.03 -37.22 -4.75
N SER A 222 -21.93 -37.97 -4.85
CA SER A 222 -21.26 -38.56 -3.68
C SER A 222 -20.19 -37.64 -3.13
N ASP A 223 -19.90 -37.75 -1.83
CA ASP A 223 -18.81 -37.03 -1.17
C ASP A 223 -17.47 -37.12 -1.93
N ALA A 224 -17.13 -38.34 -2.40
CA ALA A 224 -15.90 -38.58 -3.14
C ALA A 224 -15.87 -37.81 -4.48
N TYR A 225 -16.99 -37.80 -5.19
CA TYR A 225 -17.15 -37.04 -6.44
C TYR A 225 -17.08 -35.55 -6.20
N ASN A 226 -17.82 -35.05 -5.22
CA ASN A 226 -17.86 -33.64 -4.86
C ASN A 226 -16.49 -33.09 -4.38
N ASN A 227 -15.73 -33.91 -3.63
CA ASN A 227 -14.37 -33.55 -3.27
C ASN A 227 -13.47 -33.40 -4.51
N GLU A 228 -13.54 -34.32 -5.46
CA GLU A 228 -12.74 -34.26 -6.68
C GLU A 228 -13.16 -33.10 -7.59
N LEU A 229 -14.47 -32.85 -7.76
CA LEU A 229 -14.98 -31.75 -8.56
C LEU A 229 -14.60 -30.38 -7.97
N SER A 230 -14.71 -30.21 -6.64
CA SER A 230 -14.31 -28.99 -5.95
C SER A 230 -12.80 -28.73 -6.08
N LYS A 231 -11.97 -29.79 -6.03
CA LYS A 231 -10.54 -29.72 -6.28
C LYS A 231 -10.24 -29.29 -7.72
N LYS A 232 -10.93 -29.85 -8.72
CA LYS A 232 -10.77 -29.45 -10.13
C LYS A 232 -11.10 -27.98 -10.34
N ARG A 233 -12.15 -27.44 -9.70
CA ARG A 233 -12.51 -26.02 -9.76
C ARG A 233 -11.42 -25.12 -9.19
N ALA A 234 -10.89 -25.48 -8.01
CA ALA A 234 -9.77 -24.72 -7.41
C ALA A 234 -8.51 -24.79 -8.28
N GLN A 235 -8.22 -25.96 -8.87
CA GLN A 235 -7.09 -26.15 -9.78
C GLN A 235 -7.23 -25.31 -11.05
N ALA A 236 -8.40 -25.23 -11.65
CA ALA A 236 -8.65 -24.43 -12.84
C ALA A 236 -8.32 -22.94 -12.59
N ILE A 237 -8.66 -22.42 -11.42
CA ILE A 237 -8.30 -21.04 -11.01
C ILE A 237 -6.77 -20.92 -10.80
N GLN A 238 -6.13 -21.88 -10.14
CA GLN A 238 -4.69 -21.89 -9.97
C GLN A 238 -3.97 -21.87 -11.33
N ASP A 239 -4.40 -22.75 -12.25
CA ASP A 239 -3.83 -22.85 -13.59
C ASP A 239 -3.99 -21.53 -14.37
N PHE A 240 -5.15 -20.88 -14.23
CA PHE A 240 -5.38 -19.56 -14.80
C PHE A 240 -4.39 -18.52 -14.25
N PHE A 241 -4.17 -18.49 -12.95
CA PHE A 241 -3.24 -17.55 -12.32
C PHE A 241 -1.81 -17.79 -12.77
N VAL A 242 -1.35 -19.04 -12.79
CA VAL A 242 0.01 -19.40 -13.24
C VAL A 242 0.21 -19.08 -14.72
N LYS A 243 -0.76 -19.41 -15.58
CA LYS A 243 -0.73 -19.07 -17.01
C LYS A 243 -0.64 -17.57 -17.27
N ASN A 244 -1.20 -16.76 -16.38
CA ASN A 244 -1.14 -15.30 -16.47
C ASN A 244 0.01 -14.67 -15.64
N GLY A 245 1.03 -15.47 -15.28
CA GLY A 245 2.30 -14.97 -14.75
C GLY A 245 2.42 -14.89 -13.24
N LEU A 246 1.43 -15.37 -12.47
CA LEU A 246 1.56 -15.42 -11.02
C LEU A 246 2.39 -16.64 -10.59
N ASN A 247 3.35 -16.44 -9.67
CA ASN A 247 4.16 -17.56 -9.14
C ASN A 247 3.28 -18.52 -8.31
N ALA A 248 3.40 -19.81 -8.59
CA ALA A 248 2.67 -20.87 -7.89
C ALA A 248 2.88 -20.86 -6.37
N ASP A 249 4.04 -20.42 -5.87
CA ASP A 249 4.34 -20.31 -4.43
C ASP A 249 3.39 -19.36 -3.68
N LYS A 250 2.71 -18.47 -4.42
CA LYS A 250 1.71 -17.54 -3.87
C LYS A 250 0.31 -18.14 -3.76
N LEU A 251 0.12 -19.37 -4.22
CA LEU A 251 -1.18 -20.00 -4.35
C LEU A 251 -1.29 -21.20 -3.40
N VAL A 252 -2.38 -21.26 -2.66
CA VAL A 252 -2.74 -22.42 -1.82
C VAL A 252 -4.11 -22.90 -2.23
N ILE A 253 -4.21 -24.17 -2.62
CA ILE A 253 -5.48 -24.80 -2.96
C ILE A 253 -6.09 -25.45 -1.72
N ASP A 254 -7.39 -25.29 -1.58
CA ASP A 254 -8.24 -26.00 -0.65
C ASP A 254 -9.53 -26.44 -1.37
N PHE A 255 -10.19 -27.48 -0.88
CA PHE A 255 -11.45 -27.97 -1.46
C PHE A 255 -12.31 -28.61 -0.36
N LYS A 256 -13.60 -28.39 -0.44
CA LYS A 256 -14.57 -28.75 0.60
C LYS A 256 -15.69 -29.66 0.10
N GLY A 257 -15.77 -29.91 -1.22
CA GLY A 257 -16.94 -30.56 -1.76
C GLY A 257 -18.21 -29.80 -1.36
N GLU A 258 -19.17 -30.49 -0.80
CA GLU A 258 -20.47 -29.97 -0.32
C GLU A 258 -20.47 -29.58 1.16
N LYS A 259 -19.32 -29.63 1.86
CA LYS A 259 -19.27 -29.48 3.33
C LYS A 259 -19.54 -28.05 3.83
N GLU A 260 -19.40 -27.05 2.94
CA GLU A 260 -19.56 -25.64 3.28
C GLU A 260 -20.58 -24.98 2.34
N LEU A 261 -21.85 -25.39 2.46
CA LEU A 261 -22.95 -24.81 1.70
C LEU A 261 -23.28 -23.41 2.19
N ILE A 262 -23.56 -22.47 1.27
CA ILE A 262 -23.99 -21.10 1.61
C ILE A 262 -25.32 -21.11 2.35
N ASN A 263 -26.29 -21.87 1.83
CA ASN A 263 -27.57 -22.08 2.48
C ASN A 263 -27.98 -23.55 2.39
N PRO A 264 -27.71 -24.37 3.40
CA PRO A 264 -28.02 -25.80 3.40
C PRO A 264 -29.52 -26.11 3.23
N ARG A 265 -30.41 -25.16 3.56
CA ARG A 265 -31.86 -25.35 3.47
C ARG A 265 -32.44 -25.02 2.09
N ASP A 266 -31.69 -24.29 1.27
CA ASP A 266 -32.13 -23.93 -0.08
C ASP A 266 -31.65 -24.94 -1.11
N GLN A 267 -32.54 -25.91 -1.41
CA GLN A 267 -32.33 -26.95 -2.41
C GLN A 267 -32.81 -26.54 -3.81
N SER A 268 -33.23 -25.31 -4.00
CA SER A 268 -33.56 -24.79 -5.32
C SER A 268 -32.36 -24.76 -6.26
N GLU A 269 -32.57 -24.72 -7.57
CA GLU A 269 -31.46 -24.60 -8.53
C GLU A 269 -30.63 -23.32 -8.28
N ASN A 270 -31.26 -22.25 -7.85
CA ASN A 270 -30.55 -21.02 -7.48
C ASN A 270 -29.67 -21.23 -6.24
N GLY A 271 -30.16 -21.91 -5.20
CA GLY A 271 -29.37 -22.25 -4.02
C GLY A 271 -28.19 -23.18 -4.36
N LYS A 272 -28.41 -24.18 -5.21
CA LYS A 272 -27.35 -25.05 -5.70
C LYS A 272 -26.31 -24.28 -6.52
N GLN A 273 -26.73 -23.36 -7.40
CA GLN A 273 -25.83 -22.53 -8.19
C GLN A 273 -24.89 -21.70 -7.31
N LEU A 274 -25.33 -21.17 -6.18
CA LEU A 274 -24.48 -20.45 -5.24
C LEU A 274 -23.43 -21.32 -4.56
N ASN A 275 -23.67 -22.61 -4.47
CA ASN A 275 -22.73 -23.58 -3.87
C ASN A 275 -21.65 -24.03 -4.87
N ARG A 276 -21.94 -24.04 -6.17
CA ARG A 276 -20.95 -24.36 -7.24
C ARG A 276 -19.98 -23.21 -7.44
N ARG A 277 -19.06 -23.00 -6.48
CA ARG A 277 -18.20 -21.82 -6.45
C ARG A 277 -16.76 -22.11 -6.09
N VAL A 278 -15.93 -21.13 -6.31
CA VAL A 278 -14.59 -20.98 -5.70
C VAL A 278 -14.54 -19.67 -4.93
N ASP A 279 -14.12 -19.76 -3.68
CA ASP A 279 -13.90 -18.63 -2.78
C ASP A 279 -12.40 -18.32 -2.64
N PHE A 280 -12.10 -17.07 -2.23
CA PHE A 280 -10.73 -16.57 -2.09
C PHE A 280 -10.53 -15.85 -0.76
N ILE A 281 -9.34 -16.01 -0.18
CA ILE A 281 -8.87 -15.16 0.93
C ILE A 281 -7.38 -14.88 0.77
N PHE A 282 -6.95 -13.69 1.15
CA PHE A 282 -5.52 -13.40 1.34
C PHE A 282 -5.01 -14.05 2.62
N ILE A 283 -3.79 -14.63 2.56
CA ILE A 283 -3.11 -15.28 3.68
C ILE A 283 -1.64 -14.86 3.74
#